data_ea1a6ca9375a7bd74d8f859b1f78289e
#
_entry.id   ea1a6ca9375a7bd74d8f859b1f78289e
#
_cell.length_a   1.000
_cell.length_b   1.000
_cell.length_c   1.000
_cell.angle_alpha   90.00
_cell.angle_beta   90.00
_cell.angle_gamma   90.00
#
_symmetry.space_group_name_H-M   'P 1'
#
loop_
_entity.id
_entity.type
_entity.pdbx_description
1 polymer ?
#
loop_
_entity_poly.entity_id
_entity_poly.type
_entity_poly.pdbx_seq_one_letter_code
_entity_poly.pdbx_strand_id
1 'polypeptide(L)'
;SDSHRTMSQAALVEPPVGAEEGGEDGEASDAQAVLIFMAGLAPIQRLHDVLAAHRHFGNRSRFRIVALHSALVGSSDGSAFAIPPPGVRKIVISTNIAETGITIPDVAFVIDTGRVKQTGFDERANMRRLEECWVSRASAMQRQGRAGRVRPGQCYRLFPRRLFEVSMEAH
;
A
#
# COMPACT_ATOMS: atom_id res chain seq x y z
N SER A 1 -2.39 37.11 21.76
CA SER A 1 -2.93 35.77 21.89
C SER A 1 -2.49 34.95 20.70
N ASP A 2 -1.30 34.37 20.82
CA ASP A 2 -0.63 33.64 19.75
C ASP A 2 -1.07 32.16 19.77
N SER A 3 -1.63 31.74 18.67
CA SER A 3 -1.91 30.35 18.41
C SER A 3 -0.70 29.71 17.74
N HIS A 4 0.16 29.09 18.51
CA HIS A 4 1.28 28.32 17.98
C HIS A 4 0.82 27.05 17.29
N ARG A 5 1.00 27.08 16.01
CA ARG A 5 0.83 25.98 15.06
C ARG A 5 2.00 25.02 15.21
N THR A 6 1.80 23.94 15.95
CA THR A 6 2.80 22.87 16.05
C THR A 6 2.72 21.99 14.79
N MET A 7 3.59 22.24 13.86
CA MET A 7 3.80 21.30 12.73
C MET A 7 4.51 20.05 13.28
N SER A 8 3.81 18.93 13.19
CA SER A 8 4.39 17.61 13.48
C SER A 8 5.48 17.33 12.47
N GLN A 9 6.73 17.26 12.93
CA GLN A 9 7.86 16.74 12.16
C GLN A 9 7.57 15.27 11.81
N ALA A 10 7.35 15.01 10.52
CA ALA A 10 7.43 13.67 9.99
C ALA A 10 8.86 13.20 10.17
N ALA A 11 9.05 12.15 10.96
CA ALA A 11 10.35 11.52 11.13
C ALA A 11 10.83 11.01 9.76
N LEU A 12 11.89 11.59 9.26
CA LEU A 12 12.67 11.07 8.15
C LEU A 12 13.20 9.69 8.57
N VAL A 13 12.68 8.66 7.94
CA VAL A 13 13.23 7.31 8.07
C VAL A 13 14.54 7.30 7.29
N GLU A 14 15.65 7.28 7.98
CA GLU A 14 16.96 7.07 7.35
C GLU A 14 16.98 5.69 6.70
N PRO A 15 17.48 5.56 5.46
CA PRO A 15 17.62 4.25 4.82
C PRO A 15 18.68 3.44 5.60
N PRO A 16 18.54 2.10 5.65
CA PRO A 16 19.54 1.26 6.30
C PRO A 16 20.90 1.44 5.63
N VAL A 17 21.89 1.74 6.43
CA VAL A 17 23.30 1.81 6.02
C VAL A 17 23.73 0.38 5.62
N GLY A 18 24.07 0.20 4.35
CA GLY A 18 24.58 -1.09 3.85
C GLY A 18 24.02 -1.53 2.49
N ALA A 19 23.77 -0.61 1.57
CA ALA A 19 23.65 -0.97 0.16
C ALA A 19 25.03 -0.78 -0.47
N GLU A 20 25.82 -1.86 -0.56
CA GLU A 20 27.00 -1.89 -1.40
C GLU A 20 26.59 -1.75 -2.86
N GLU A 21 27.17 -0.79 -3.55
CA GLU A 21 27.14 -0.69 -5.00
C GLU A 21 27.88 -1.93 -5.56
N GLY A 22 27.14 -2.85 -6.11
CA GLY A 22 27.66 -4.10 -6.65
C GLY A 22 26.98 -4.50 -7.94
N GLY A 23 27.67 -4.26 -9.07
CA GLY A 23 27.60 -5.14 -10.22
C GLY A 23 26.48 -4.89 -11.23
N GLU A 24 26.85 -4.23 -12.31
CA GLU A 24 26.30 -4.50 -13.65
C GLU A 24 26.45 -5.98 -13.94
N ASP A 25 25.36 -6.62 -14.33
CA ASP A 25 25.19 -7.76 -15.22
C ASP A 25 24.05 -8.66 -14.76
N GLY A 26 22.95 -8.60 -15.50
CA GLY A 26 21.83 -9.53 -15.32
C GLY A 26 20.53 -8.94 -15.84
N GLU A 27 20.21 -9.20 -17.08
CA GLU A 27 18.88 -9.01 -17.66
C GLU A 27 17.83 -9.86 -16.92
N ALA A 28 17.43 -9.41 -15.74
CA ALA A 28 16.18 -9.83 -15.12
C ALA A 28 15.23 -8.65 -15.28
N SER A 29 14.11 -8.90 -15.92
CA SER A 29 12.95 -8.00 -15.97
C SER A 29 12.66 -7.48 -14.56
N ASP A 30 13.21 -6.32 -14.21
CA ASP A 30 13.15 -5.72 -12.89
C ASP A 30 11.81 -4.99 -12.66
N ALA A 31 10.73 -5.61 -13.11
CA ALA A 31 9.37 -5.17 -12.88
C ALA A 31 8.98 -5.42 -11.41
N GLN A 32 9.59 -4.65 -10.52
CA GLN A 32 9.27 -4.69 -9.09
C GLN A 32 8.00 -3.87 -8.83
N ALA A 33 6.89 -4.55 -8.62
CA ALA A 33 5.63 -3.88 -8.32
C ALA A 33 5.62 -3.28 -6.90
N VAL A 34 4.92 -2.16 -6.79
CA VAL A 34 4.58 -1.52 -5.51
C VAL A 34 3.12 -1.80 -5.19
N LEU A 35 2.83 -2.32 -4.01
CA LEU A 35 1.48 -2.53 -3.50
C LEU A 35 1.21 -1.55 -2.36
N ILE A 36 0.17 -0.72 -2.51
CA ILE A 36 -0.22 0.30 -1.54
C ILE A 36 -1.55 -0.08 -0.91
N PHE A 37 -1.58 -0.27 0.42
CA PHE A 37 -2.80 -0.57 1.16
C PHE A 37 -3.51 0.71 1.63
N MET A 38 -4.79 0.84 1.25
CA MET A 38 -5.66 1.97 1.58
C MET A 38 -6.95 1.49 2.27
N ALA A 39 -7.62 2.39 2.99
CA ALA A 39 -8.80 2.04 3.77
C ALA A 39 -10.07 1.74 2.95
N GLY A 40 -10.16 2.19 1.72
CA GLY A 40 -11.38 2.00 0.92
C GLY A 40 -11.32 2.65 -0.46
N LEU A 41 -12.42 2.56 -1.21
CA LEU A 41 -12.49 2.97 -2.61
C LEU A 41 -12.19 4.46 -2.83
N ALA A 42 -12.76 5.36 -2.04
CA ALA A 42 -12.55 6.79 -2.22
C ALA A 42 -11.07 7.23 -2.01
N PRO A 43 -10.35 6.76 -0.97
CA PRO A 43 -8.91 6.99 -0.86
C PRO A 43 -8.11 6.39 -2.03
N ILE A 44 -8.49 5.20 -2.53
CA ILE A 44 -7.85 4.57 -3.69
C ILE A 44 -7.99 5.45 -4.92
N GLN A 45 -9.20 5.92 -5.23
CA GLN A 45 -9.46 6.77 -6.38
C GLN A 45 -8.68 8.09 -6.30
N ARG A 46 -8.69 8.75 -5.13
CA ARG A 46 -7.92 9.99 -4.94
C ARG A 46 -6.43 9.79 -5.16
N LEU A 47 -5.85 8.74 -4.61
CA LEU A 47 -4.43 8.46 -4.79
C LEU A 47 -4.12 8.10 -6.25
N HIS A 48 -4.97 7.30 -6.89
CA HIS A 48 -4.86 6.98 -8.31
C HIS A 48 -4.81 8.24 -9.17
N ASP A 49 -5.75 9.17 -8.96
CA ASP A 49 -5.84 10.40 -9.74
C ASP A 49 -4.64 11.32 -9.51
N VAL A 50 -4.18 11.44 -8.26
CA VAL A 50 -2.98 12.20 -7.91
C VAL A 50 -1.74 11.63 -8.60
N LEU A 51 -1.55 10.31 -8.56
CA LEU A 51 -0.42 9.67 -9.21
C LEU A 51 -0.51 9.75 -10.74
N ALA A 52 -1.71 9.58 -11.31
CA ALA A 52 -1.92 9.68 -12.76
C ALA A 52 -1.66 11.09 -13.29
N ALA A 53 -1.98 12.12 -12.50
CA ALA A 53 -1.70 13.53 -12.84
C ALA A 53 -0.25 13.95 -12.53
N HIS A 54 0.50 13.16 -11.77
CA HIS A 54 1.85 13.53 -11.36
C HIS A 54 2.83 13.43 -12.53
N ARG A 55 3.67 14.46 -12.71
CA ARG A 55 4.64 14.57 -13.83
C ARG A 55 5.50 13.31 -14.02
N HIS A 56 5.92 12.66 -12.94
CA HIS A 56 6.77 11.47 -13.00
C HIS A 56 5.93 10.19 -13.09
N PHE A 57 4.99 9.98 -12.17
CA PHE A 57 4.21 8.74 -12.07
C PHE A 57 3.11 8.62 -13.15
N GLY A 58 2.62 9.74 -13.71
CA GLY A 58 1.66 9.75 -14.81
C GLY A 58 2.24 9.32 -16.16
N ASN A 59 3.55 9.14 -16.24
CA ASN A 59 4.20 8.63 -17.46
C ASN A 59 3.90 7.15 -17.68
N ARG A 60 2.95 6.85 -18.56
CA ARG A 60 2.46 5.49 -18.85
C ARG A 60 3.50 4.59 -19.51
N SER A 61 4.57 5.13 -20.10
CA SER A 61 5.68 4.33 -20.62
C SER A 61 6.59 3.78 -19.51
N ARG A 62 6.48 4.32 -18.29
CA ARG A 62 7.32 3.94 -17.14
C ARG A 62 6.51 3.38 -15.96
N PHE A 63 5.24 3.75 -15.84
CA PHE A 63 4.40 3.35 -14.71
C PHE A 63 3.02 2.89 -15.18
N ARG A 64 2.55 1.80 -14.57
CA ARG A 64 1.18 1.32 -14.69
C ARG A 64 0.51 1.41 -13.33
N ILE A 65 -0.44 2.32 -13.17
CA ILE A 65 -1.17 2.53 -11.93
C ILE A 65 -2.49 1.78 -12.01
N VAL A 66 -2.76 0.91 -11.05
CA VAL A 66 -3.94 0.03 -11.02
C VAL A 66 -4.67 0.18 -9.69
N ALA A 67 -5.95 0.45 -9.74
CA ALA A 67 -6.83 0.43 -8.58
C ALA A 67 -7.46 -0.96 -8.41
N LEU A 68 -7.36 -1.54 -7.21
CA LEU A 68 -7.88 -2.87 -6.90
C LEU A 68 -8.80 -2.80 -5.67
N HIS A 69 -10.10 -3.00 -5.90
CA HIS A 69 -11.13 -3.02 -4.87
C HIS A 69 -12.17 -4.09 -5.21
N SER A 70 -12.85 -4.67 -4.22
CA SER A 70 -13.86 -5.70 -4.44
C SER A 70 -14.97 -5.29 -5.43
N ALA A 71 -15.38 -4.02 -5.39
CA ALA A 71 -16.34 -3.47 -6.34
C ALA A 71 -15.80 -3.33 -7.78
N LEU A 72 -14.48 -3.42 -7.99
CA LEU A 72 -13.81 -3.26 -9.28
C LEU A 72 -13.26 -4.58 -9.83
N VAL A 73 -13.27 -5.65 -9.04
CA VAL A 73 -12.68 -6.95 -9.44
C VAL A 73 -13.34 -7.53 -10.71
N GLY A 74 -14.60 -7.24 -10.94
CA GLY A 74 -15.30 -7.66 -12.16
C GLY A 74 -15.07 -6.76 -13.38
N SER A 75 -14.55 -5.56 -13.19
CA SER A 75 -14.30 -4.56 -14.24
C SER A 75 -12.80 -4.31 -14.49
N SER A 76 -11.91 -4.85 -13.66
CA SER A 76 -10.48 -4.74 -13.90
C SER A 76 -10.09 -5.65 -15.07
N ASP A 77 -9.34 -5.11 -15.99
CA ASP A 77 -8.81 -5.80 -17.18
C ASP A 77 -7.73 -6.86 -16.88
N GLY A 78 -7.63 -7.31 -15.63
CA GLY A 78 -6.59 -8.22 -15.18
C GLY A 78 -5.20 -7.58 -15.02
N SER A 79 -5.08 -6.27 -15.23
CA SER A 79 -3.79 -5.55 -15.22
C SER A 79 -3.06 -5.62 -13.87
N ALA A 80 -3.79 -5.80 -12.77
CA ALA A 80 -3.19 -6.00 -11.44
C ALA A 80 -2.38 -7.32 -11.39
N PHE A 81 -2.79 -8.33 -12.13
CA PHE A 81 -2.20 -9.67 -12.14
C PHE A 81 -1.14 -9.86 -13.24
N ALA A 82 -1.19 -9.03 -14.27
CA ALA A 82 -0.23 -9.08 -15.35
C ALA A 82 1.12 -8.49 -14.93
N ILE A 83 2.21 -9.13 -15.33
CA ILE A 83 3.56 -8.56 -15.23
C ILE A 83 3.69 -7.55 -16.36
N PRO A 84 4.02 -6.29 -16.07
CA PRO A 84 4.18 -5.27 -17.11
C PRO A 84 5.44 -5.55 -17.98
N PRO A 85 5.53 -4.94 -19.16
CA PRO A 85 6.73 -5.03 -19.98
C PRO A 85 7.98 -4.52 -19.24
N PRO A 86 9.19 -4.95 -19.65
CA PRO A 86 10.43 -4.43 -19.10
C PRO A 86 10.48 -2.89 -19.10
N GLY A 87 11.00 -2.30 -18.04
CA GLY A 87 11.08 -0.84 -17.88
C GLY A 87 9.79 -0.17 -17.39
N VAL A 88 8.68 -0.90 -17.27
CA VAL A 88 7.42 -0.39 -16.74
C VAL A 88 7.21 -0.92 -15.31
N ARG A 89 7.09 -0.03 -14.34
CA ARG A 89 6.80 -0.38 -12.94
C ARG A 89 5.31 -0.33 -12.65
N LYS A 90 4.77 -1.41 -12.11
CA LYS A 90 3.38 -1.49 -11.68
C LYS A 90 3.20 -0.92 -10.28
N ILE A 91 2.19 -0.08 -10.09
CA ILE A 91 1.75 0.45 -8.79
C ILE A 91 0.31 0.02 -8.59
N VAL A 92 0.06 -0.87 -7.63
CA VAL A 92 -1.28 -1.36 -7.29
C VAL A 92 -1.74 -0.68 -6.02
N ILE A 93 -2.87 0.01 -6.08
CA ILE A 93 -3.50 0.66 -4.93
C ILE A 93 -4.70 -0.19 -4.53
N SER A 94 -4.69 -0.77 -3.35
CA SER A 94 -5.65 -1.80 -2.95
C SER A 94 -6.20 -1.60 -1.55
N THR A 95 -7.35 -2.21 -1.27
CA THR A 95 -7.84 -2.46 0.08
C THR A 95 -7.24 -3.75 0.65
N ASN A 96 -7.76 -4.19 1.81
CA ASN A 96 -7.42 -5.48 2.40
C ASN A 96 -7.74 -6.70 1.51
N ILE A 97 -8.39 -6.53 0.35
CA ILE A 97 -8.59 -7.62 -0.62
C ILE A 97 -7.25 -8.22 -1.08
N ALA A 98 -6.20 -7.40 -1.17
CA ALA A 98 -4.86 -7.86 -1.51
C ALA A 98 -4.09 -8.44 -0.31
N GLU A 99 -4.68 -8.46 0.88
CA GLU A 99 -4.05 -8.99 2.10
C GLU A 99 -4.07 -10.53 2.11
N THR A 100 -5.20 -11.15 1.79
CA THR A 100 -5.40 -12.60 1.84
C THR A 100 -6.00 -13.20 0.58
N GLY A 101 -6.94 -12.49 -0.05
CA GLY A 101 -7.79 -13.02 -1.10
C GLY A 101 -7.17 -13.11 -2.50
N ILE A 102 -6.11 -12.35 -2.75
CA ILE A 102 -5.57 -12.18 -4.10
C ILE A 102 -4.05 -12.26 -4.07
N THR A 103 -3.47 -12.94 -5.06
CA THR A 103 -2.02 -12.95 -5.26
C THR A 103 -1.66 -12.04 -6.43
N ILE A 104 -0.88 -11.00 -6.16
CA ILE A 104 -0.32 -10.12 -7.16
C ILE A 104 1.13 -10.57 -7.37
N PRO A 105 1.52 -11.00 -8.56
CA PRO A 105 2.90 -11.37 -8.84
C PRO A 105 3.81 -10.13 -8.81
N ASP A 106 5.10 -10.34 -8.70
CA ASP A 106 6.12 -9.30 -8.81
C ASP A 106 6.14 -8.20 -7.73
N VAL A 107 5.36 -8.32 -6.64
CA VAL A 107 5.39 -7.35 -5.53
C VAL A 107 6.72 -7.43 -4.79
N ALA A 108 7.49 -6.36 -4.86
CA ALA A 108 8.73 -6.18 -4.11
C ALA A 108 8.59 -5.14 -2.99
N PHE A 109 7.68 -4.18 -3.16
CA PHE A 109 7.48 -3.11 -2.20
C PHE A 109 6.04 -3.05 -1.74
N VAL A 110 5.85 -2.95 -0.42
CA VAL A 110 4.56 -2.71 0.22
C VAL A 110 4.60 -1.36 0.91
N ILE A 111 3.57 -0.54 0.70
CA ILE A 111 3.32 0.68 1.46
C ILE A 111 2.01 0.45 2.23
N ASP A 112 2.10 0.44 3.56
CA ASP A 112 0.95 0.18 4.42
C ASP A 112 0.54 1.42 5.20
N THR A 113 -0.66 1.95 4.91
CA THR A 113 -1.25 3.07 5.67
C THR A 113 -1.73 2.65 7.06
N GLY A 114 -1.83 1.36 7.34
CA GLY A 114 -2.34 0.82 8.60
C GLY A 114 -3.85 0.99 8.78
N ARG A 115 -4.57 1.42 7.74
CA ARG A 115 -5.99 1.71 7.82
C ARG A 115 -6.83 0.66 7.10
N VAL A 116 -8.03 0.44 7.63
CA VAL A 116 -9.05 -0.45 7.04
C VAL A 116 -10.44 0.10 7.38
N LYS A 117 -11.42 -0.18 6.53
CA LYS A 117 -12.84 0.01 6.86
C LYS A 117 -13.42 -1.29 7.35
N GLN A 118 -14.03 -1.25 8.52
CA GLN A 118 -14.75 -2.37 9.14
C GLN A 118 -16.17 -1.97 9.46
N THR A 119 -17.06 -2.96 9.43
CA THR A 119 -18.43 -2.76 9.85
C THR A 119 -18.49 -2.79 11.38
N GLY A 120 -18.67 -1.64 12.01
CA GLY A 120 -19.00 -1.51 13.40
C GLY A 120 -20.52 -1.52 13.62
N PHE A 121 -20.95 -1.68 14.85
CA PHE A 121 -22.33 -1.52 15.27
C PHE A 121 -22.47 -0.31 16.18
N ASP A 122 -23.26 0.67 15.75
CA ASP A 122 -23.60 1.84 16.56
C ASP A 122 -24.80 1.47 17.44
N GLU A 123 -24.56 1.19 18.72
CA GLU A 123 -25.61 0.82 19.68
C GLU A 123 -26.65 1.92 19.88
N ARG A 124 -26.25 3.19 19.77
CA ARG A 124 -27.16 4.33 19.98
C ARG A 124 -28.12 4.51 18.80
N ALA A 125 -27.60 4.31 17.60
CA ALA A 125 -28.40 4.40 16.37
C ALA A 125 -29.02 3.06 15.98
N ASN A 126 -28.70 1.95 16.65
CA ASN A 126 -29.09 0.58 16.31
C ASN A 126 -28.83 0.25 14.84
N MET A 127 -27.69 0.71 14.30
CA MET A 127 -27.35 0.60 12.91
C MET A 127 -25.91 0.09 12.72
N ARG A 128 -25.71 -0.69 11.65
CA ARG A 128 -24.37 -1.01 11.19
C ARG A 128 -23.75 0.21 10.52
N ARG A 129 -22.53 0.56 10.93
CA ARG A 129 -21.77 1.66 10.37
C ARG A 129 -20.42 1.16 9.87
N LEU A 130 -20.01 1.65 8.71
CA LEU A 130 -18.69 1.38 8.18
C LEU A 130 -17.72 2.43 8.73
N GLU A 131 -16.81 2.01 9.58
CA GLU A 131 -15.86 2.89 10.27
C GLU A 131 -14.42 2.61 9.80
N GLU A 132 -13.63 3.68 9.71
CA GLU A 132 -12.20 3.55 9.43
C GLU A 132 -11.45 3.38 10.75
N CYS A 133 -10.71 2.29 10.86
CA CYS A 133 -9.92 1.96 12.04
C CYS A 133 -8.49 1.53 11.66
N TRP A 134 -7.66 1.37 12.67
CA TRP A 134 -6.36 0.77 12.50
C TRP A 134 -6.51 -0.74 12.26
N VAL A 135 -5.65 -1.29 11.42
CA VAL A 135 -5.57 -2.75 11.24
C VAL A 135 -4.99 -3.41 12.49
N SER A 136 -5.26 -4.70 12.66
CA SER A 136 -4.57 -5.50 13.67
C SER A 136 -3.09 -5.70 13.34
N ARG A 137 -2.30 -6.09 14.31
CA ARG A 137 -0.88 -6.46 14.08
C ARG A 137 -0.75 -7.64 13.14
N ALA A 138 -1.65 -8.63 13.27
CA ALA A 138 -1.69 -9.78 12.37
C ALA A 138 -1.93 -9.35 10.91
N SER A 139 -2.89 -8.46 10.69
CA SER A 139 -3.17 -7.89 9.37
C SER A 139 -1.97 -7.12 8.81
N ALA A 140 -1.33 -6.26 9.61
CA ALA A 140 -0.13 -5.53 9.19
C ALA A 140 1.04 -6.47 8.82
N MET A 141 1.19 -7.60 9.52
CA MET A 141 2.18 -8.63 9.17
C MET A 141 1.83 -9.36 7.87
N GLN A 142 0.56 -9.68 7.64
CA GLN A 142 0.11 -10.27 6.39
C GLN A 142 0.34 -9.33 5.20
N ARG A 143 0.07 -8.03 5.36
CA ARG A 143 0.37 -7.00 4.36
C ARG A 143 1.87 -6.95 4.04
N GLN A 144 2.73 -6.93 5.05
CA GLN A 144 4.18 -7.00 4.87
C GLN A 144 4.60 -8.25 4.10
N GLY A 145 4.02 -9.40 4.41
CA GLY A 145 4.31 -10.67 3.75
C GLY A 145 4.01 -10.70 2.24
N ARG A 146 3.30 -9.70 1.73
CA ARG A 146 3.07 -9.58 0.28
C ARG A 146 4.32 -9.20 -0.50
N ALA A 147 5.26 -8.49 0.12
CA ALA A 147 6.52 -8.09 -0.50
C ALA A 147 7.59 -9.19 -0.55
N GLY A 148 7.40 -10.32 0.11
CA GLY A 148 8.45 -11.34 0.27
C GLY A 148 8.19 -12.68 -0.40
N ARG A 149 7.24 -12.79 -1.33
CA ARG A 149 6.82 -14.10 -1.86
C ARG A 149 7.77 -14.69 -2.89
N VAL A 150 8.33 -13.87 -3.76
CA VAL A 150 9.15 -14.34 -4.91
C VAL A 150 10.62 -13.97 -4.74
N ARG A 151 10.88 -12.86 -4.09
CA ARG A 151 12.23 -12.32 -3.81
C ARG A 151 12.20 -11.49 -2.52
N PRO A 152 13.35 -11.15 -1.93
CA PRO A 152 13.39 -10.23 -0.81
C PRO A 152 12.67 -8.94 -1.15
N GLY A 153 11.77 -8.50 -0.26
CA GLY A 153 10.96 -7.31 -0.45
C GLY A 153 11.03 -6.38 0.75
N GLN A 154 10.51 -5.16 0.58
CA GLN A 154 10.51 -4.13 1.61
C GLN A 154 9.07 -3.68 1.92
N CYS A 155 8.80 -3.40 3.18
CA CYS A 155 7.53 -2.85 3.64
C CYS A 155 7.74 -1.53 4.36
N TYR A 156 7.07 -0.50 3.87
CA TYR A 156 7.06 0.85 4.45
C TYR A 156 5.73 1.08 5.14
N ARG A 157 5.76 1.24 6.47
CA ARG A 157 4.59 1.55 7.28
C ARG A 157 4.46 3.05 7.47
N LEU A 158 3.32 3.61 7.08
CA LEU A 158 3.02 5.04 7.21
C LEU A 158 2.37 5.37 8.57
N PHE A 159 2.74 4.64 9.60
CA PHE A 159 2.28 4.86 10.97
C PHE A 159 3.41 4.60 11.97
N PRO A 160 3.36 5.26 13.15
CA PRO A 160 4.43 5.17 14.12
C PRO A 160 4.62 3.75 14.66
N ARG A 161 5.87 3.36 14.89
CA ARG A 161 6.23 2.06 15.48
C ARG A 161 5.50 1.83 16.81
N ARG A 162 5.40 2.86 17.65
CA ARG A 162 4.67 2.79 18.93
C ARG A 162 3.21 2.39 18.75
N LEU A 163 2.55 2.86 17.69
CA LEU A 163 1.17 2.47 17.39
C LEU A 163 1.08 0.97 17.12
N PHE A 164 1.99 0.43 16.34
CA PHE A 164 2.06 -0.99 16.05
C PHE A 164 2.31 -1.85 17.29
N GLU A 165 3.23 -1.42 18.16
CA GLU A 165 3.66 -2.22 19.31
C GLU A 165 2.66 -2.17 20.48
N VAL A 166 1.96 -1.05 20.68
CA VAL A 166 1.19 -0.78 21.88
C VAL A 166 -0.33 -0.67 21.63
N SER A 167 -0.73 -0.04 20.54
CA SER A 167 -2.13 0.36 20.34
C SER A 167 -2.91 -0.50 19.36
N MET A 168 -2.23 -1.22 18.46
CA MET A 168 -2.90 -2.13 17.55
C MET A 168 -3.28 -3.43 18.25
N GLU A 169 -4.48 -3.92 18.00
CA GLU A 169 -4.94 -5.22 18.47
C GLU A 169 -4.04 -6.33 17.90
N ALA A 170 -3.95 -7.44 18.62
CA ALA A 170 -3.12 -8.57 18.19
C ALA A 170 -3.72 -9.28 16.95
N HIS A 171 -5.07 -9.37 16.92
CA HIS A 171 -5.84 -10.11 15.90
C HIS A 171 -6.97 -9.27 15.34
#